data_989858ca4abfb85fa5e4135880f0cc54
#
_entry.id   989858ca4abfb85fa5e4135880f0cc54
#
_cell.length_a   1.000
_cell.length_b   1.000
_cell.length_c   1.000
_cell.angle_alpha   90.00
_cell.angle_beta   90.00
_cell.angle_gamma   90.00
#
_symmetry.space_group_name_H-M   'P 1'
#
loop_
_entity.id
_entity.type
_entity.pdbx_description
1 polymer ?
#
loop_
_entity_poly.entity_id
_entity_poly.type
_entity_poly.pdbx_seq_one_letter_code
_entity_poly.pdbx_strand_id
1 'polypeptide(L)'
;MSKYYSIGLDTIVTEHGLTVAYRGADYDRVRIHTWDISRPALPLAGFYDYFDAERVQVIGKLEITYLSEMSPERRWNSVERFIGSGIRFFIVAHGMSVPDEMMRSAANHEVTILTTEQSTSDFMAQLIFSLNSLLAPRTTLHGVLMEIRGIGLVDARTLFGIGSVKQEQAIDLAVRFEPWDDDKQYDRLGAELRYTEILGVQVPYYEIPVRPGRNLADILELAARHNRGRKMGYNAAQELVERHDRMVDQA
;
A
#
# COMPACT_ATOMS: atom_id res chain seq x y z
N MET A 1 13.05 -5.43 14.31
CA MET A 1 11.76 -6.14 14.25
C MET A 1 10.84 -5.29 13.41
N SER A 2 10.56 -5.70 12.18
CA SER A 2 9.60 -5.01 11.31
C SER A 2 8.22 -5.11 11.97
N LYS A 3 7.62 -3.98 12.34
CA LYS A 3 6.22 -3.95 12.76
C LYS A 3 5.36 -4.18 11.51
N TYR A 4 4.96 -5.42 11.27
CA TYR A 4 3.95 -5.70 10.26
C TYR A 4 2.65 -5.06 10.72
N TYR A 5 2.18 -4.08 9.97
CA TYR A 5 0.85 -3.54 10.17
C TYR A 5 -0.16 -4.61 9.73
N SER A 6 -1.20 -4.78 10.51
CA SER A 6 -2.27 -5.72 10.21
C SER A 6 -3.62 -5.06 10.44
N ILE A 7 -4.60 -5.43 9.65
CA ILE A 7 -5.98 -4.97 9.82
C ILE A 7 -6.90 -6.15 10.12
N GLY A 8 -8.01 -5.88 10.80
CA GLY A 8 -9.05 -6.88 11.03
C GLY A 8 -9.83 -7.16 9.76
N LEU A 9 -10.40 -8.35 9.67
CA LEU A 9 -11.28 -8.74 8.55
C LEU A 9 -12.53 -7.83 8.47
N ASP A 10 -13.05 -7.40 9.61
CA ASP A 10 -14.17 -6.46 9.75
C ASP A 10 -13.92 -5.13 9.05
N THR A 11 -12.66 -4.68 8.99
CA THR A 11 -12.29 -3.43 8.31
C THR A 11 -12.59 -3.50 6.82
N ILE A 12 -12.16 -4.54 6.12
CA ILE A 12 -12.44 -4.69 4.68
C ILE A 12 -13.92 -5.02 4.42
N VAL A 13 -14.57 -5.75 5.33
CA VAL A 13 -16.01 -6.03 5.23
C VAL A 13 -16.80 -4.71 5.24
N THR A 14 -16.49 -3.82 6.15
CA THR A 14 -17.16 -2.52 6.28
C THR A 14 -16.83 -1.57 5.12
N GLU A 15 -15.53 -1.47 4.78
CA GLU A 15 -15.07 -0.52 3.76
C GLU A 15 -15.57 -0.86 2.35
N HIS A 16 -15.65 -2.16 2.03
CA HIS A 16 -16.08 -2.63 0.71
C HIS A 16 -17.53 -3.10 0.67
N GLY A 17 -18.29 -2.99 1.76
CA GLY A 17 -19.68 -3.43 1.83
C GLY A 17 -19.87 -4.92 1.54
N LEU A 18 -18.95 -5.77 2.04
CA LEU A 18 -19.03 -7.20 1.82
C LEU A 18 -20.13 -7.83 2.67
N THR A 19 -20.79 -8.84 2.12
CA THR A 19 -21.75 -9.64 2.86
C THR A 19 -21.07 -10.90 3.43
N VAL A 20 -21.32 -11.20 4.71
CA VAL A 20 -20.83 -12.41 5.35
C VAL A 20 -21.79 -13.56 5.04
N ALA A 21 -21.42 -14.44 4.10
CA ALA A 21 -22.20 -15.63 3.75
C ALA A 21 -22.05 -16.75 4.78
N TYR A 22 -20.84 -16.91 5.32
CA TYR A 22 -20.55 -17.80 6.45
C TYR A 22 -19.51 -17.16 7.37
N ARG A 23 -19.77 -17.16 8.67
CA ARG A 23 -18.86 -16.61 9.68
C ARG A 23 -18.15 -17.75 10.41
N GLY A 24 -16.87 -17.93 10.15
CA GLY A 24 -16.02 -18.86 10.89
C GLY A 24 -15.80 -18.42 12.34
N ALA A 25 -15.43 -19.36 13.22
CA ALA A 25 -15.25 -19.09 14.65
C ALA A 25 -14.18 -18.03 14.94
N ASP A 26 -13.14 -17.98 14.12
CA ASP A 26 -12.02 -17.02 14.28
C ASP A 26 -12.23 -15.68 13.56
N TYR A 27 -13.41 -15.39 13.04
CA TYR A 27 -13.69 -14.17 12.27
C TYR A 27 -13.12 -12.89 12.91
N ASP A 28 -13.36 -12.68 14.20
CA ASP A 28 -12.94 -11.48 14.92
C ASP A 28 -11.41 -11.45 15.17
N ARG A 29 -10.73 -12.58 15.00
CA ARG A 29 -9.28 -12.73 15.17
C ARG A 29 -8.50 -12.73 13.87
N VAL A 30 -9.19 -12.87 12.74
CA VAL A 30 -8.54 -12.87 11.42
C VAL A 30 -7.86 -11.52 11.19
N ARG A 31 -6.57 -11.58 10.87
CA ARG A 31 -5.75 -10.42 10.54
C ARG A 31 -5.19 -10.56 9.14
N ILE A 32 -5.26 -9.47 8.38
CA ILE A 32 -4.70 -9.36 7.04
C ILE A 32 -3.38 -8.62 7.16
N HIS A 33 -2.30 -9.22 6.66
CA HIS A 33 -0.92 -8.70 6.76
C HIS A 33 -0.33 -8.35 5.38
N THR A 34 -1.02 -8.70 4.31
CA THR A 34 -0.54 -8.51 2.95
C THR A 34 -1.60 -7.84 2.07
N TRP A 35 -1.16 -7.06 1.11
CA TRP A 35 -2.03 -6.54 0.03
C TRP A 35 -2.09 -7.49 -1.17
N ASP A 36 -1.38 -8.62 -1.12
CA ASP A 36 -1.37 -9.59 -2.18
C ASP A 36 -2.70 -10.33 -2.26
N ILE A 37 -3.28 -10.36 -3.44
CA ILE A 37 -4.52 -11.05 -3.74
C ILE A 37 -4.23 -12.21 -4.70
N SER A 38 -4.88 -13.33 -4.48
CA SER A 38 -4.77 -14.51 -5.32
C SER A 38 -6.13 -14.94 -5.87
N ARG A 39 -6.14 -15.43 -7.10
CA ARG A 39 -7.26 -16.17 -7.68
C ARG A 39 -6.92 -17.66 -7.66
N PRO A 40 -7.64 -18.49 -6.91
CA PRO A 40 -7.25 -19.88 -6.66
C PRO A 40 -7.63 -20.85 -7.78
N ALA A 41 -7.60 -20.43 -9.05
CA ALA A 41 -7.95 -21.32 -10.16
C ALA A 41 -7.04 -22.56 -10.25
N LEU A 42 -5.71 -22.37 -10.11
CA LEU A 42 -4.75 -23.47 -10.10
C LEU A 42 -4.87 -24.38 -8.87
N PRO A 43 -4.98 -23.85 -7.62
CA PRO A 43 -5.27 -24.66 -6.46
C PRO A 43 -6.55 -25.49 -6.59
N LEU A 44 -7.62 -24.88 -7.10
CA LEU A 44 -8.88 -25.61 -7.36
C LEU A 44 -8.74 -26.70 -8.44
N ALA A 45 -7.79 -26.54 -9.36
CA ALA A 45 -7.41 -27.58 -10.35
C ALA A 45 -6.45 -28.63 -9.76
N GLY A 46 -6.01 -28.50 -8.53
CA GLY A 46 -5.15 -29.45 -7.82
C GLY A 46 -3.66 -29.09 -7.79
N PHE A 47 -3.27 -27.93 -8.33
CA PHE A 47 -1.88 -27.47 -8.34
C PHE A 47 -1.63 -26.46 -7.20
N TYR A 48 -0.77 -26.86 -6.24
CA TYR A 48 -0.49 -26.10 -5.02
C TYR A 48 0.94 -25.59 -4.92
N ASP A 49 1.79 -25.85 -5.92
CA ASP A 49 3.13 -25.32 -5.91
C ASP A 49 3.07 -23.79 -5.90
N TYR A 50 3.74 -23.18 -4.92
CA TYR A 50 3.71 -21.73 -4.68
C TYR A 50 2.35 -21.16 -4.23
N PHE A 51 1.41 -22.02 -3.80
CA PHE A 51 0.18 -21.52 -3.17
C PHE A 51 0.50 -20.91 -1.80
N ASP A 52 -0.02 -19.70 -1.59
CA ASP A 52 0.16 -18.95 -0.35
C ASP A 52 -1.21 -18.70 0.28
N ALA A 53 -1.48 -19.35 1.40
CA ALA A 53 -2.74 -19.26 2.13
C ALA A 53 -2.92 -17.91 2.85
N GLU A 54 -1.84 -17.14 3.07
CA GLU A 54 -1.89 -15.82 3.71
C GLU A 54 -2.39 -14.73 2.76
N ARG A 55 -2.35 -14.96 1.45
CA ARG A 55 -2.92 -14.03 0.46
C ARG A 55 -4.43 -14.01 0.54
N VAL A 56 -5.01 -12.85 0.24
CA VAL A 56 -6.48 -12.74 0.13
C VAL A 56 -6.96 -13.51 -1.10
N GLN A 57 -7.76 -14.54 -0.88
CA GLN A 57 -8.28 -15.39 -1.95
C GLN A 57 -9.58 -14.81 -2.50
N VAL A 58 -9.63 -14.53 -3.81
CA VAL A 58 -10.84 -14.02 -4.49
C VAL A 58 -11.27 -14.99 -5.58
N ILE A 59 -12.46 -15.52 -5.43
CA ILE A 59 -13.11 -16.47 -6.35
C ILE A 59 -14.09 -15.70 -7.22
N GLY A 60 -13.96 -15.83 -8.52
CA GLY A 60 -14.84 -15.19 -9.48
C GLY A 60 -15.64 -16.19 -10.31
N LYS A 61 -16.23 -15.66 -11.39
CA LYS A 61 -17.06 -16.46 -12.31
C LYS A 61 -16.29 -17.64 -12.91
N LEU A 62 -15.01 -17.47 -13.23
CA LEU A 62 -14.20 -18.54 -13.83
C LEU A 62 -14.09 -19.74 -12.91
N GLU A 63 -13.75 -19.52 -11.66
CA GLU A 63 -13.55 -20.56 -10.66
C GLU A 63 -14.87 -21.28 -10.35
N ILE A 64 -15.97 -20.54 -10.18
CA ILE A 64 -17.30 -21.12 -9.92
C ILE A 64 -17.76 -21.94 -11.12
N THR A 65 -17.60 -21.43 -12.35
CA THR A 65 -17.97 -22.17 -13.57
C THR A 65 -17.16 -23.47 -13.67
N TYR A 66 -15.83 -23.38 -13.46
CA TYR A 66 -14.96 -24.55 -13.49
C TYR A 66 -15.40 -25.63 -12.50
N LEU A 67 -15.74 -25.24 -11.27
CA LEU A 67 -16.25 -26.15 -10.26
C LEU A 67 -17.61 -26.76 -10.65
N SER A 68 -18.49 -25.99 -11.30
CA SER A 68 -19.81 -26.48 -11.72
C SER A 68 -19.74 -27.57 -12.80
N GLU A 69 -18.67 -27.59 -13.62
CA GLU A 69 -18.43 -28.59 -14.64
C GLU A 69 -17.84 -29.90 -14.10
N MET A 70 -17.39 -29.92 -12.85
CA MET A 70 -16.88 -31.13 -12.21
C MET A 70 -18.00 -32.07 -11.74
N SER A 71 -17.68 -33.37 -11.69
CA SER A 71 -18.55 -34.33 -10.96
C SER A 71 -18.62 -33.92 -9.46
N PRO A 72 -19.74 -34.22 -8.78
CA PRO A 72 -19.91 -33.86 -7.37
C PRO A 72 -18.75 -34.30 -6.47
N GLU A 73 -18.22 -35.49 -6.67
CA GLU A 73 -17.09 -36.03 -5.91
C GLU A 73 -15.81 -35.26 -6.14
N ARG A 74 -15.47 -34.97 -7.41
CA ARG A 74 -14.27 -34.19 -7.76
C ARG A 74 -14.36 -32.77 -7.27
N ARG A 75 -15.54 -32.15 -7.38
CA ARG A 75 -15.82 -30.81 -6.86
C ARG A 75 -15.64 -30.76 -5.35
N TRP A 76 -16.21 -31.71 -4.62
CA TRP A 76 -16.02 -31.80 -3.17
C TRP A 76 -14.55 -31.91 -2.78
N ASN A 77 -13.81 -32.83 -3.40
CA ASN A 77 -12.38 -33.03 -3.10
C ASN A 77 -11.54 -31.79 -3.41
N SER A 78 -11.84 -31.08 -4.51
CA SER A 78 -11.17 -29.84 -4.89
C SER A 78 -11.42 -28.72 -3.85
N VAL A 79 -12.67 -28.51 -3.49
CA VAL A 79 -13.11 -27.51 -2.51
C VAL A 79 -12.55 -27.81 -1.12
N GLU A 80 -12.66 -29.05 -0.67
CA GLU A 80 -12.19 -29.49 0.64
C GLU A 80 -10.67 -29.31 0.79
N ARG A 81 -9.92 -29.67 -0.25
CA ARG A 81 -8.46 -29.45 -0.28
C ARG A 81 -8.10 -27.97 -0.27
N PHE A 82 -8.83 -27.15 -1.02
CA PHE A 82 -8.59 -25.70 -1.08
C PHE A 82 -8.89 -25.04 0.27
N ILE A 83 -10.05 -25.29 0.86
CA ILE A 83 -10.46 -24.69 2.14
C ILE A 83 -9.59 -25.22 3.28
N GLY A 84 -9.25 -26.51 3.27
CA GLY A 84 -8.34 -27.13 4.24
C GLY A 84 -6.85 -26.78 4.06
N SER A 85 -6.49 -25.97 3.08
CA SER A 85 -5.10 -25.57 2.84
C SER A 85 -4.54 -24.51 3.81
N GLY A 86 -5.32 -24.11 4.82
CA GLY A 86 -4.91 -23.14 5.85
C GLY A 86 -5.36 -21.70 5.58
N ILE A 87 -6.20 -21.49 4.55
CA ILE A 87 -6.83 -20.17 4.35
C ILE A 87 -7.79 -19.90 5.52
N ARG A 88 -7.92 -18.63 5.90
CA ARG A 88 -8.81 -18.23 7.01
C ARG A 88 -10.12 -17.64 6.52
N PHE A 89 -10.12 -17.10 5.32
CA PHE A 89 -11.29 -16.56 4.65
C PHE A 89 -11.07 -16.53 3.14
N PHE A 90 -12.15 -16.41 2.40
CA PHE A 90 -12.12 -16.09 0.97
C PHE A 90 -13.34 -15.27 0.58
N ILE A 91 -13.28 -14.66 -0.59
CA ILE A 91 -14.31 -13.75 -1.09
C ILE A 91 -14.81 -14.28 -2.42
N VAL A 92 -16.13 -14.42 -2.55
CA VAL A 92 -16.80 -14.77 -3.80
C VAL A 92 -17.36 -13.50 -4.42
N ALA A 93 -16.84 -13.13 -5.59
CA ALA A 93 -17.19 -11.91 -6.30
C ALA A 93 -18.20 -12.15 -7.43
N HIS A 94 -18.64 -11.06 -8.05
CA HIS A 94 -19.50 -11.06 -9.24
C HIS A 94 -20.94 -11.53 -8.97
N GLY A 95 -21.44 -11.35 -7.76
CA GLY A 95 -22.79 -11.80 -7.37
C GLY A 95 -23.03 -13.30 -7.52
N MET A 96 -21.94 -14.09 -7.58
CA MET A 96 -22.06 -15.54 -7.73
C MET A 96 -22.58 -16.19 -6.46
N SER A 97 -23.48 -17.14 -6.59
CA SER A 97 -23.91 -17.96 -5.47
C SER A 97 -22.77 -18.86 -4.98
N VAL A 98 -22.65 -18.97 -3.66
CA VAL A 98 -21.65 -19.86 -3.05
C VAL A 98 -22.14 -21.31 -3.18
N PRO A 99 -21.36 -22.21 -3.80
CA PRO A 99 -21.73 -23.63 -3.89
C PRO A 99 -21.90 -24.28 -2.53
N ASP A 100 -22.85 -25.22 -2.41
CA ASP A 100 -23.12 -25.93 -1.15
C ASP A 100 -21.90 -26.67 -0.60
N GLU A 101 -21.03 -27.17 -1.48
CA GLU A 101 -19.78 -27.81 -1.10
C GLU A 101 -18.84 -26.82 -0.39
N MET A 102 -18.79 -25.56 -0.85
CA MET A 102 -17.98 -24.52 -0.20
C MET A 102 -18.55 -24.14 1.16
N MET A 103 -19.88 -24.02 1.28
CA MET A 103 -20.54 -23.74 2.56
C MET A 103 -20.26 -24.83 3.58
N ARG A 104 -20.42 -26.11 3.19
CA ARG A 104 -20.16 -27.25 4.07
C ARG A 104 -18.69 -27.38 4.46
N SER A 105 -17.78 -27.26 3.50
CA SER A 105 -16.35 -27.33 3.78
C SER A 105 -15.89 -26.16 4.66
N ALA A 106 -16.37 -24.96 4.41
CA ALA A 106 -16.08 -23.79 5.25
C ALA A 106 -16.57 -23.98 6.70
N ALA A 107 -17.73 -24.63 6.88
CA ALA A 107 -18.22 -24.96 8.21
C ALA A 107 -17.35 -26.01 8.92
N ASN A 108 -16.82 -27.01 8.18
CA ASN A 108 -15.91 -28.01 8.75
C ASN A 108 -14.56 -27.43 9.19
N HIS A 109 -14.06 -26.45 8.46
CA HIS A 109 -12.74 -25.81 8.69
C HIS A 109 -12.84 -24.45 9.39
N GLU A 110 -14.04 -23.99 9.71
CA GLU A 110 -14.32 -22.68 10.33
C GLU A 110 -13.80 -21.49 9.52
N VAL A 111 -13.74 -21.62 8.19
CA VAL A 111 -13.25 -20.61 7.25
C VAL A 111 -14.37 -19.64 6.89
N THR A 112 -14.13 -18.34 7.01
CA THR A 112 -15.13 -17.31 6.69
C THR A 112 -15.32 -17.16 5.19
N ILE A 113 -16.60 -17.07 4.75
CA ILE A 113 -16.97 -16.77 3.37
C ILE A 113 -17.59 -15.38 3.29
N LEU A 114 -17.02 -14.55 2.45
CA LEU A 114 -17.54 -13.22 2.13
C LEU A 114 -18.01 -13.17 0.68
N THR A 115 -18.98 -12.31 0.38
CA THR A 115 -19.49 -12.13 -0.99
C THR A 115 -19.57 -10.67 -1.37
N THR A 116 -19.48 -10.38 -2.68
CA THR A 116 -19.69 -9.04 -3.26
C THR A 116 -20.36 -9.16 -4.63
N GLU A 117 -21.21 -8.18 -4.95
CA GLU A 117 -21.84 -8.03 -6.26
C GLU A 117 -20.89 -7.48 -7.33
N GLN A 118 -19.78 -6.88 -6.90
CA GLN A 118 -18.82 -6.26 -7.82
C GLN A 118 -18.16 -7.29 -8.73
N SER A 119 -17.75 -6.85 -9.93
CA SER A 119 -16.94 -7.68 -10.81
C SER A 119 -15.62 -8.05 -10.13
N THR A 120 -15.09 -9.23 -10.44
CA THR A 120 -13.84 -9.70 -9.84
C THR A 120 -12.68 -8.72 -10.08
N SER A 121 -12.59 -8.15 -11.27
CA SER A 121 -11.50 -7.23 -11.63
C SER A 121 -11.60 -5.89 -10.90
N ASP A 122 -12.80 -5.30 -10.84
CA ASP A 122 -13.02 -4.02 -10.18
C ASP A 122 -12.84 -4.15 -8.67
N PHE A 123 -13.39 -5.22 -8.10
CA PHE A 123 -13.23 -5.50 -6.68
C PHE A 123 -11.77 -5.70 -6.28
N MET A 124 -11.02 -6.52 -7.03
CA MET A 124 -9.60 -6.74 -6.75
C MET A 124 -8.79 -5.44 -6.85
N ALA A 125 -9.05 -4.60 -7.86
CA ALA A 125 -8.35 -3.31 -8.01
C ALA A 125 -8.62 -2.38 -6.80
N GLN A 126 -9.87 -2.27 -6.36
CA GLN A 126 -10.25 -1.48 -5.20
C GLN A 126 -9.65 -2.05 -3.90
N LEU A 127 -9.70 -3.37 -3.73
CA LEU A 127 -9.17 -4.04 -2.55
C LEU A 127 -7.64 -3.89 -2.44
N ILE A 128 -6.89 -4.03 -3.55
CA ILE A 128 -5.44 -3.80 -3.58
C ILE A 128 -5.12 -2.35 -3.16
N PHE A 129 -5.84 -1.38 -3.73
CA PHE A 129 -5.64 0.03 -3.38
C PHE A 129 -5.91 0.30 -1.90
N SER A 130 -7.01 -0.21 -1.38
CA SER A 130 -7.41 -0.09 0.02
C SER A 130 -6.39 -0.77 0.95
N LEU A 131 -6.02 -2.03 0.68
CA LEU A 131 -5.05 -2.77 1.49
C LEU A 131 -3.67 -2.10 1.50
N ASN A 132 -3.19 -1.60 0.35
CA ASN A 132 -1.94 -0.84 0.30
C ASN A 132 -1.99 0.40 1.20
N SER A 133 -3.12 1.11 1.19
CA SER A 133 -3.31 2.27 2.07
C SER A 133 -3.40 1.87 3.55
N LEU A 134 -4.20 0.86 3.88
CA LEU A 134 -4.46 0.44 5.26
C LEU A 134 -3.25 -0.24 5.94
N LEU A 135 -2.44 -0.96 5.18
CA LEU A 135 -1.24 -1.65 5.66
C LEU A 135 0.02 -0.78 5.58
N ALA A 136 -0.06 0.40 4.97
CA ALA A 136 1.08 1.31 4.91
C ALA A 136 1.52 1.74 6.31
N PRO A 137 2.84 1.80 6.56
CA PRO A 137 3.36 2.36 7.81
C PRO A 137 2.87 3.80 8.00
N ARG A 138 2.29 4.10 9.17
CA ARG A 138 1.74 5.42 9.48
C ARG A 138 2.41 6.00 10.72
N THR A 139 2.68 7.30 10.67
CA THR A 139 3.09 8.08 11.83
C THR A 139 2.20 9.31 11.94
N THR A 140 1.93 9.73 13.17
CA THR A 140 1.19 10.97 13.41
C THR A 140 2.20 12.09 13.57
N LEU A 141 2.18 13.05 12.65
CA LEU A 141 2.91 14.30 12.75
C LEU A 141 1.90 15.40 13.10
N HIS A 142 2.10 16.03 14.25
CA HIS A 142 1.28 17.17 14.64
C HIS A 142 1.78 18.41 13.90
N GLY A 143 1.06 18.79 12.83
CA GLY A 143 1.42 19.92 11.96
C GLY A 143 0.39 21.03 11.90
N VAL A 144 -0.63 21.00 12.77
CA VAL A 144 -1.71 22.00 12.77
C VAL A 144 -1.35 23.24 13.57
N LEU A 145 -0.59 23.07 14.64
CA LEU A 145 -0.10 24.16 15.47
C LEU A 145 1.35 24.46 15.11
N MET A 146 1.61 25.69 14.69
CA MET A 146 2.95 26.20 14.42
C MET A 146 3.32 27.18 15.52
N GLU A 147 4.47 26.96 16.17
CA GLU A 147 5.05 27.97 17.04
C GLU A 147 5.90 28.93 16.19
N ILE A 148 5.50 30.18 16.15
CA ILE A 148 6.29 31.24 15.51
C ILE A 148 6.77 32.19 16.59
N ARG A 149 8.09 32.20 16.81
CA ARG A 149 8.69 33.09 17.80
C ARG A 149 8.32 34.55 17.53
N GLY A 150 7.78 35.22 18.54
CA GLY A 150 7.29 36.59 18.45
C GLY A 150 5.83 36.74 18.03
N ILE A 151 5.17 35.64 17.57
CA ILE A 151 3.74 35.60 17.23
C ILE A 151 3.00 34.67 18.18
N GLY A 152 3.60 33.54 18.56
CA GLY A 152 2.99 32.53 19.43
C GLY A 152 2.54 31.28 18.66
N LEU A 153 1.58 30.55 19.26
CA LEU A 153 0.97 29.36 18.65
C LEU A 153 -0.09 29.78 17.64
N VAL A 154 0.05 29.30 16.42
CA VAL A 154 -0.82 29.58 15.30
C VAL A 154 -1.48 28.29 14.82
N ASP A 155 -2.81 28.25 14.76
CA ASP A 155 -3.57 27.14 14.17
C ASP A 155 -3.70 27.37 12.65
N ALA A 156 -3.06 26.51 11.86
CA ALA A 156 -3.09 26.59 10.39
C ALA A 156 -4.52 26.46 9.84
N ARG A 157 -5.40 25.70 10.43
CA ARG A 157 -6.81 25.56 10.00
C ARG A 157 -7.57 26.86 10.18
N THR A 158 -7.34 27.53 11.29
CA THR A 158 -8.01 28.79 11.59
C THR A 158 -7.57 29.92 10.65
N LEU A 159 -6.28 29.96 10.27
CA LEU A 159 -5.74 30.98 9.39
C LEU A 159 -5.97 30.70 7.90
N PHE A 160 -5.82 29.45 7.47
CA PHE A 160 -5.80 29.09 6.04
C PHE A 160 -7.02 28.25 5.61
N GLY A 161 -7.96 27.98 6.54
CA GLY A 161 -9.16 27.19 6.29
C GLY A 161 -8.94 25.67 6.42
N ILE A 162 -10.04 24.93 6.46
CA ILE A 162 -10.07 23.46 6.67
C ILE A 162 -9.28 22.72 5.57
N GLY A 163 -9.28 23.24 4.34
CA GLY A 163 -8.54 22.64 3.21
C GLY A 163 -7.02 22.71 3.31
N SER A 164 -6.47 23.49 4.27
CA SER A 164 -5.02 23.60 4.49
C SER A 164 -4.41 22.40 5.22
N VAL A 165 -5.24 21.55 5.82
CA VAL A 165 -4.82 20.40 6.62
C VAL A 165 -5.39 19.13 6.03
N LYS A 166 -4.53 18.14 5.79
CA LYS A 166 -4.92 16.79 5.38
C LYS A 166 -4.86 15.85 6.58
N GLN A 167 -5.84 14.96 6.69
CA GLN A 167 -5.84 13.94 7.73
C GLN A 167 -4.77 12.87 7.48
N GLU A 168 -4.53 12.54 6.21
CA GLU A 168 -3.53 11.56 5.79
C GLU A 168 -2.80 12.05 4.53
N GLN A 169 -1.49 11.88 4.49
CA GLN A 169 -0.67 12.20 3.33
C GLN A 169 0.55 11.27 3.33
N ALA A 170 0.89 10.75 2.15
CA ALA A 170 2.15 10.03 1.97
C ALA A 170 3.35 10.99 2.13
N ILE A 171 4.40 10.51 2.80
CA ILE A 171 5.66 11.26 2.89
C ILE A 171 6.48 10.94 1.64
N ASP A 172 6.65 11.92 0.79
CA ASP A 172 7.38 11.78 -0.48
C ASP A 172 8.84 12.23 -0.38
N LEU A 173 9.15 13.08 0.59
CA LEU A 173 10.46 13.69 0.77
C LEU A 173 10.61 14.10 2.22
N ALA A 174 11.77 13.85 2.80
CA ALA A 174 12.21 14.41 4.07
C ALA A 174 13.27 15.49 3.81
N VAL A 175 13.16 16.62 4.51
CA VAL A 175 14.15 17.71 4.41
C VAL A 175 14.62 18.07 5.81
N ARG A 176 15.93 18.11 6.00
CA ARG A 176 16.57 18.62 7.20
C ARG A 176 17.29 19.92 6.88
N PHE A 177 17.01 20.94 7.65
CA PHE A 177 17.80 22.17 7.62
C PHE A 177 18.96 22.09 8.61
N GLU A 178 20.14 22.49 8.18
CA GLU A 178 21.30 22.61 9.05
C GLU A 178 21.93 24.02 8.89
N PRO A 179 22.57 24.55 9.95
CA PRO A 179 23.37 25.77 9.80
C PRO A 179 24.45 25.56 8.73
N TRP A 180 24.76 26.62 7.98
CA TRP A 180 25.86 26.56 7.04
C TRP A 180 27.19 26.35 7.77
N ASP A 181 27.98 25.41 7.28
CA ASP A 181 29.33 25.11 7.77
C ASP A 181 30.31 25.32 6.63
N ASP A 182 31.30 26.22 6.81
CA ASP A 182 32.29 26.53 5.79
C ASP A 182 33.32 25.40 5.58
N ASP A 183 33.47 24.51 6.58
CA ASP A 183 34.39 23.38 6.52
C ASP A 183 33.71 22.10 5.89
N LYS A 184 32.39 22.11 5.70
CA LYS A 184 31.63 20.99 5.13
C LYS A 184 31.52 21.13 3.61
N GLN A 185 31.90 20.07 2.90
CA GLN A 185 31.64 19.99 1.46
C GLN A 185 30.19 19.60 1.21
N TYR A 186 29.44 20.47 0.56
CA TYR A 186 28.07 20.26 0.14
C TYR A 186 28.02 19.70 -1.28
N ASP A 187 27.15 18.71 -1.51
CA ASP A 187 26.89 18.22 -2.87
C ASP A 187 26.27 19.32 -3.72
N ARG A 188 26.98 19.73 -4.77
CA ARG A 188 26.56 20.80 -5.68
C ARG A 188 25.69 20.32 -6.83
N LEU A 189 25.81 19.06 -7.16
CA LEU A 189 25.11 18.46 -8.31
C LEU A 189 23.85 17.74 -7.91
N GLY A 190 23.70 17.35 -6.63
CA GLY A 190 22.56 16.56 -6.18
C GLY A 190 22.51 15.20 -6.88
N ALA A 191 23.65 14.65 -7.30
CA ALA A 191 23.71 13.44 -8.09
C ALA A 191 23.30 12.21 -7.28
N GLU A 192 23.67 12.17 -5.99
CA GLU A 192 23.39 11.06 -5.10
C GLU A 192 22.04 11.23 -4.38
N LEU A 193 21.22 10.19 -4.45
CA LEU A 193 20.02 10.09 -3.62
C LEU A 193 20.40 9.61 -2.23
N ARG A 194 20.16 10.46 -1.24
CA ARG A 194 20.22 10.04 0.15
C ARG A 194 18.83 9.63 0.62
N TYR A 195 18.79 8.71 1.55
CA TYR A 195 17.53 8.22 2.13
C TYR A 195 17.62 8.30 3.66
N THR A 196 16.48 8.54 4.27
CA THR A 196 16.28 8.39 5.70
C THR A 196 15.20 7.35 5.94
N GLU A 197 15.31 6.64 7.05
CA GLU A 197 14.32 5.63 7.41
C GLU A 197 13.24 6.26 8.30
N ILE A 198 11.98 6.14 7.87
CA ILE A 198 10.81 6.52 8.66
C ILE A 198 9.91 5.31 8.77
N LEU A 199 9.73 4.76 9.96
CA LEU A 199 8.91 3.55 10.23
C LEU A 199 9.30 2.33 9.37
N GLY A 200 10.58 2.14 9.10
CA GLY A 200 11.08 1.04 8.27
C GLY A 200 11.00 1.29 6.76
N VAL A 201 10.49 2.45 6.34
CA VAL A 201 10.40 2.84 4.93
C VAL A 201 11.52 3.82 4.58
N GLN A 202 12.22 3.56 3.47
CA GLN A 202 13.25 4.46 2.96
C GLN A 202 12.60 5.65 2.22
N VAL A 203 12.78 6.85 2.76
CA VAL A 203 12.23 8.09 2.21
C VAL A 203 13.38 8.93 1.65
N PRO A 204 13.28 9.46 0.41
CA PRO A 204 14.26 10.38 -0.13
C PRO A 204 14.51 11.55 0.83
N TYR A 205 15.77 11.93 1.00
CA TYR A 205 16.18 12.88 2.02
C TYR A 205 17.14 13.91 1.46
N TYR A 206 16.84 15.19 1.77
CA TYR A 206 17.74 16.32 1.48
C TYR A 206 18.21 16.97 2.77
N GLU A 207 19.52 17.22 2.85
CA GLU A 207 20.14 18.03 3.89
C GLU A 207 20.50 19.37 3.28
N ILE A 208 19.81 20.42 3.71
CA ILE A 208 19.89 21.74 3.09
C ILE A 208 20.53 22.73 4.07
N PRO A 209 21.72 23.26 3.73
CA PRO A 209 22.37 24.26 4.54
C PRO A 209 21.66 25.61 4.44
N VAL A 210 21.42 26.25 5.57
CA VAL A 210 20.76 27.56 5.66
C VAL A 210 21.72 28.65 6.10
N ARG A 211 21.64 29.79 5.41
CA ARG A 211 22.29 31.06 5.80
C ARG A 211 21.21 32.11 6.02
N PRO A 212 21.48 33.13 6.88
CA PRO A 212 20.62 34.32 6.96
C PRO A 212 20.35 34.91 5.59
N GLY A 213 19.11 35.29 5.30
CA GLY A 213 18.71 35.90 4.04
C GLY A 213 18.28 34.96 2.93
N ARG A 214 18.35 33.62 3.11
CA ARG A 214 17.77 32.69 2.16
C ARG A 214 16.27 32.49 2.41
N ASN A 215 15.51 32.52 1.32
CA ASN A 215 14.07 32.16 1.37
C ASN A 215 13.91 30.64 1.44
N LEU A 216 13.58 30.14 2.64
CA LEU A 216 13.40 28.70 2.86
C LEU A 216 12.19 28.12 2.12
N ALA A 217 11.15 28.92 1.90
CA ALA A 217 9.97 28.47 1.18
C ALA A 217 10.29 28.13 -0.28
N ASP A 218 11.04 29.00 -0.96
CA ASP A 218 11.47 28.78 -2.35
C ASP A 218 12.38 27.55 -2.47
N ILE A 219 13.29 27.37 -1.48
CA ILE A 219 14.19 26.22 -1.44
C ILE A 219 13.39 24.91 -1.26
N LEU A 220 12.41 24.88 -0.37
CA LEU A 220 11.53 23.71 -0.15
C LEU A 220 10.70 23.41 -1.39
N GLU A 221 10.14 24.43 -2.03
CA GLU A 221 9.38 24.26 -3.27
C GLU A 221 10.26 23.65 -4.37
N LEU A 222 11.49 24.17 -4.53
CA LEU A 222 12.44 23.64 -5.51
C LEU A 222 12.81 22.18 -5.19
N ALA A 223 13.08 21.85 -3.93
CA ALA A 223 13.39 20.49 -3.50
C ALA A 223 12.23 19.54 -3.79
N ALA A 224 10.99 19.94 -3.52
CA ALA A 224 9.79 19.14 -3.79
C ALA A 224 9.60 18.92 -5.31
N ARG A 225 9.75 19.98 -6.13
CA ARG A 225 9.68 19.90 -7.60
C ARG A 225 10.76 18.99 -8.17
N HIS A 226 12.00 19.13 -7.69
CA HIS A 226 13.12 18.29 -8.09
C HIS A 226 12.88 16.81 -7.77
N ASN A 227 12.44 16.50 -6.53
CA ASN A 227 12.09 15.13 -6.16
C ASN A 227 10.98 14.55 -7.04
N ARG A 228 9.95 15.35 -7.36
CA ARG A 228 8.89 14.94 -8.28
C ARG A 228 9.41 14.68 -9.68
N GLY A 229 10.28 15.55 -10.22
CA GLY A 229 10.91 15.35 -11.53
C GLY A 229 11.67 14.03 -11.59
N ARG A 230 12.46 13.71 -10.56
CA ARG A 230 13.19 12.44 -10.47
C ARG A 230 12.28 11.22 -10.43
N LYS A 231 11.18 11.27 -9.71
CA LYS A 231 10.16 10.19 -9.73
C LYS A 231 9.54 9.98 -11.12
N MET A 232 9.51 11.03 -11.94
CA MET A 232 9.04 10.96 -13.33
C MET A 232 10.14 10.60 -14.34
N GLY A 233 11.35 10.24 -13.86
CA GLY A 233 12.49 9.84 -14.70
C GLY A 233 13.40 10.98 -15.13
N TYR A 234 13.17 12.22 -14.72
CA TYR A 234 14.01 13.35 -15.06
C TYR A 234 15.12 13.54 -14.01
N ASN A 235 16.38 13.46 -14.44
CA ASN A 235 17.55 13.71 -13.59
C ASN A 235 18.49 14.72 -14.28
N ALA A 236 18.38 15.98 -13.89
CA ALA A 236 19.18 17.06 -14.47
C ALA A 236 20.69 16.87 -14.31
N ALA A 237 21.14 16.28 -13.19
CA ALA A 237 22.56 16.01 -12.95
C ALA A 237 23.10 14.95 -13.92
N GLN A 238 22.34 13.88 -14.13
CA GLN A 238 22.70 12.82 -15.08
C GLN A 238 22.72 13.36 -16.52
N GLU A 239 21.74 14.15 -16.89
CA GLU A 239 21.68 14.78 -18.23
C GLU A 239 22.88 15.71 -18.47
N LEU A 240 23.32 16.44 -17.44
CA LEU A 240 24.51 17.30 -17.52
C LEU A 240 25.79 16.49 -17.74
N VAL A 241 25.97 15.37 -17.01
CA VAL A 241 27.12 14.48 -17.16
C VAL A 241 27.11 13.85 -18.55
N GLU A 242 26.01 13.34 -19.02
CA GLU A 242 25.90 12.75 -20.37
C GLU A 242 26.15 13.76 -21.51
N ARG A 243 25.80 15.04 -21.30
CA ARG A 243 26.14 16.10 -22.24
C ARG A 243 27.64 16.41 -22.23
N HIS A 244 28.26 16.42 -21.06
CA HIS A 244 29.70 16.66 -20.93
C HIS A 244 30.51 15.56 -21.62
N ASP A 245 30.16 14.29 -21.35
CA ASP A 245 30.84 13.14 -21.95
C ASP A 245 30.74 13.16 -23.48
N ARG A 246 29.55 13.49 -24.02
CA ARG A 246 29.33 13.62 -25.46
C ARG A 246 30.18 14.75 -26.10
N MET A 247 30.46 15.84 -25.36
CA MET A 247 31.31 16.90 -25.85
C MET A 247 32.79 16.50 -25.82
N VAL A 248 33.22 15.73 -24.84
CA VAL A 248 34.59 15.20 -24.73
C VAL A 248 34.89 14.16 -25.81
N ASP A 249 33.93 13.32 -26.16
CA ASP A 249 34.09 12.30 -27.22
C ASP A 249 34.07 12.87 -28.62
N GLN A 250 33.69 14.15 -28.82
CA GLN A 250 33.66 14.85 -30.11
C GLN A 250 34.83 15.81 -30.29
N ALA A 251 35.73 15.96 -29.32
CA ALA A 251 36.88 16.84 -29.33
C ALA A 251 38.21 16.06 -29.57
#